data_dd59341b179bc9c0d3b86eabac906ad4
#
_entry.id   dd59341b179bc9c0d3b86eabac906ad4
#
_cell.length_a   1.000
_cell.length_b   1.000
_cell.length_c   1.000
_cell.angle_alpha   90.00
_cell.angle_beta   90.00
_cell.angle_gamma   90.00
#
_symmetry.space_group_name_H-M   'P 1'
#
loop_
_entity.id
_entity.type
_entity.pdbx_description
1 polymer ?
#
loop_
_entity_poly.entity_id
_entity_poly.type
_entity_poly.pdbx_seq_one_letter_code
_entity_poly.pdbx_strand_id
1 'polypeptide(L)'
;MGNSPKQAAGSAALRPPGPLGSPILSFDLNAEIEGLRKENAWQGGRDSKTLVKHADFRVVLTVLKAGARLGEHKAAGRISVQAVVGHIQMHVEGKVFDLPAGHLLALERAIPHDVEALEDSAFLLTIAWPEAATKA
;
A
#
# COMPACT_ATOMS: atom_id res chain seq x y z
N MET A 1 7.63 19.53 11.29
CA MET A 1 7.04 19.20 10.95
C MET A 1 6.36 18.99 10.64
N GLY A 2 6.87 19.58 10.97
CA GLY A 2 6.27 19.00 10.52
C GLY A 2 5.84 18.87 10.19
N ASN A 3 6.06 18.83 10.19
CA ASN A 3 5.50 18.54 9.69
C ASN A 3 5.17 18.65 9.33
N SER A 4 5.94 18.56 9.44
CA SER A 4 5.45 18.39 8.88
C SER A 4 5.07 18.76 8.67
N PRO A 5 5.45 18.74 8.95
CA PRO A 5 4.94 18.81 8.40
C PRO A 5 4.42 19.18 8.21
N LYS A 6 4.81 19.32 8.19
CA LYS A 6 4.14 19.38 7.80
C LYS A 6 3.64 19.33 7.42
N GLN A 7 4.04 19.37 7.46
CA GLN A 7 3.39 19.17 6.96
C GLN A 7 2.70 19.06 6.83
N ALA A 8 3.18 19.31 7.25
CA ALA A 8 2.36 19.07 6.94
C ALA A 8 1.57 19.10 6.90
N ALA A 9 1.61 19.24 7.16
CA ALA A 9 0.76 19.04 6.90
C ALA A 9 0.06 19.01 6.68
N GLY A 10 -0.01 19.10 6.76
CA GLY A 10 -0.64 18.77 6.22
C GLY A 10 -1.19 18.73 5.97
N SER A 11 -1.22 18.60 5.77
CA SER A 11 -1.68 18.33 5.20
C SER A 11 -2.16 18.19 4.69
N ALA A 12 -2.24 17.88 4.68
CA ALA A 12 -2.39 17.62 4.01
C ALA A 12 -2.92 17.83 3.46
N ALA A 13 -3.13 17.61 3.70
CA ALA A 13 -3.43 17.78 2.78
C ALA A 13 -3.43 18.59 2.15
N LEU A 14 -3.49 19.03 2.23
CA LEU A 14 -3.27 19.77 1.38
C LEU A 14 -2.14 19.83 0.77
N ARG A 15 -1.86 19.02 0.89
CA ARG A 15 -0.63 18.90 0.26
C ARG A 15 -0.76 19.05 -1.22
N PRO A 16 0.00 19.83 -1.85
CA PRO A 16 -0.15 19.97 -3.28
C PRO A 16 0.10 18.61 -3.89
N PRO A 17 -0.49 18.37 -5.02
CA PRO A 17 -0.27 17.13 -5.72
C PRO A 17 1.14 17.13 -6.26
N GLY A 18 2.04 17.49 -5.44
CA GLY A 18 3.39 17.52 -5.85
C GLY A 18 3.82 16.16 -6.30
N PRO A 19 4.99 16.09 -6.83
CA PRO A 19 5.50 14.87 -7.38
C PRO A 19 5.63 13.83 -6.30
N LEU A 20 5.01 12.69 -6.54
CA LEU A 20 5.13 11.56 -5.65
C LEU A 20 6.55 10.99 -5.67
N GLY A 21 7.40 11.50 -6.53
CA GLY A 21 8.80 11.13 -6.60
C GLY A 21 9.73 12.18 -6.05
N SER A 22 9.26 13.07 -5.18
CA SER A 22 10.12 14.04 -4.54
C SER A 22 11.23 13.34 -3.76
N PRO A 23 12.40 14.00 -3.59
CA PRO A 23 13.50 13.37 -2.88
C PRO A 23 13.19 12.95 -1.46
N ILE A 24 12.27 13.66 -0.80
CA ILE A 24 11.91 13.35 0.56
C ILE A 24 10.40 13.41 0.66
N LEU A 25 9.79 12.32 1.13
CA LEU A 25 8.36 12.23 1.37
C LEU A 25 8.16 11.59 2.73
N SER A 26 7.25 12.14 3.51
CA SER A 26 6.97 11.64 4.85
C SER A 26 5.47 11.53 5.03
N PHE A 27 5.01 10.45 5.63
CA PHE A 27 3.60 10.18 5.78
C PHE A 27 3.28 9.72 7.18
N ASP A 28 2.14 10.17 7.70
CA ASP A 28 1.52 9.61 8.88
C ASP A 28 0.52 8.57 8.37
N LEU A 29 0.88 7.30 8.44
CA LEU A 29 0.04 6.24 7.86
C LEU A 29 -1.33 6.17 8.51
N ASN A 30 -1.42 6.43 9.80
CA ASN A 30 -2.74 6.42 10.45
C ASN A 30 -3.63 7.51 9.88
N ALA A 31 -3.09 8.69 9.64
CA ALA A 31 -3.85 9.78 9.04
C ALA A 31 -4.26 9.44 7.61
N GLU A 32 -3.37 8.79 6.86
CA GLU A 32 -3.70 8.42 5.49
C GLU A 32 -4.81 7.37 5.46
N ILE A 33 -4.76 6.40 6.38
CA ILE A 33 -5.80 5.38 6.49
C ILE A 33 -7.15 6.03 6.81
N GLU A 34 -7.17 6.96 7.77
CA GLU A 34 -8.39 7.67 8.12
C GLU A 34 -8.94 8.43 6.92
N GLY A 35 -8.06 9.06 6.16
CA GLY A 35 -8.47 9.79 4.97
C GLY A 35 -9.12 8.89 3.94
N LEU A 36 -8.53 7.73 3.70
CA LEU A 36 -9.10 6.78 2.74
C LEU A 36 -10.46 6.27 3.19
N ARG A 37 -10.64 6.07 4.49
CA ARG A 37 -11.91 5.56 5.01
C ARG A 37 -13.03 6.59 4.93
N LYS A 38 -12.72 7.84 4.62
CA LYS A 38 -13.72 8.87 4.41
C LYS A 38 -14.13 9.02 2.96
N GLU A 39 -13.47 8.32 2.05
CA GLU A 39 -13.77 8.40 0.63
C GLU A 39 -14.92 7.48 0.28
N ASN A 40 -15.63 7.82 -0.79
CA ASN A 40 -16.76 7.00 -1.24
C ASN A 40 -16.35 5.57 -1.58
N ALA A 41 -15.14 5.40 -2.10
CA ALA A 41 -14.68 4.07 -2.49
C ALA A 41 -14.63 3.10 -1.31
N TRP A 42 -14.45 3.61 -0.10
CA TRP A 42 -14.45 2.77 1.11
C TRP A 42 -15.79 2.06 1.28
N GLN A 43 -16.89 2.72 0.87
CA GLN A 43 -18.21 2.09 0.95
C GLN A 43 -18.30 0.86 0.05
N GLY A 44 -17.54 0.84 -1.01
CA GLY A 44 -17.49 -0.30 -1.91
C GLY A 44 -16.57 -1.43 -1.45
N GLY A 45 -15.94 -1.26 -0.31
CA GLY A 45 -15.14 -2.31 0.30
C GLY A 45 -13.65 -2.12 0.24
N ARG A 46 -13.14 -1.23 -0.61
CA ARG A 46 -11.70 -1.01 -0.71
C ARG A 46 -11.38 0.31 -1.36
N ASP A 47 -10.22 0.82 -1.03
CA ASP A 47 -9.68 2.02 -1.66
C ASP A 47 -8.16 1.98 -1.52
N SER A 48 -7.47 2.73 -2.34
CA SER A 48 -6.02 2.77 -2.26
C SER A 48 -5.51 4.15 -2.66
N LYS A 49 -4.28 4.44 -2.26
CA LYS A 49 -3.62 5.69 -2.55
C LYS A 49 -2.14 5.43 -2.78
N THR A 50 -1.63 5.90 -3.90
CA THR A 50 -0.20 5.83 -4.17
C THR A 50 0.50 6.93 -3.37
N LEU A 51 1.43 6.54 -2.52
CA LEU A 51 2.16 7.48 -1.68
C LEU A 51 3.48 7.90 -2.33
N VAL A 52 4.17 6.96 -2.98
CA VAL A 52 5.47 7.24 -3.60
C VAL A 52 5.46 6.63 -4.99
N LYS A 53 5.96 7.37 -5.96
CA LYS A 53 5.97 6.89 -7.34
C LYS A 53 7.24 7.33 -8.05
N HIS A 54 8.09 6.37 -8.31
CA HIS A 54 9.28 6.52 -9.16
C HIS A 54 9.20 5.49 -10.28
N ALA A 55 10.07 5.58 -11.23
CA ALA A 55 10.09 4.63 -12.33
C ALA A 55 10.36 3.20 -11.85
N ASP A 56 11.14 3.06 -10.79
CA ASP A 56 11.59 1.76 -10.30
C ASP A 56 11.13 1.45 -8.88
N PHE A 57 10.25 2.26 -8.30
CA PHE A 57 9.87 2.10 -6.90
C PHE A 57 8.50 2.74 -6.65
N ARG A 58 7.60 2.01 -6.01
CA ARG A 58 6.27 2.53 -5.71
C ARG A 58 5.80 2.04 -4.35
N VAL A 59 5.13 2.92 -3.62
CA VAL A 59 4.51 2.57 -2.35
C VAL A 59 3.04 2.93 -2.43
N VAL A 60 2.18 1.96 -2.16
CA VAL A 60 0.73 2.13 -2.24
C VAL A 60 0.12 1.68 -0.91
N LEU A 61 -0.73 2.53 -0.36
CA LEU A 61 -1.49 2.19 0.83
C LEU A 61 -2.88 1.74 0.40
N THR A 62 -3.32 0.58 0.88
CA THR A 62 -4.63 0.02 0.53
C THR A 62 -5.41 -0.25 1.80
N VAL A 63 -6.70 0.11 1.78
CA VAL A 63 -7.63 -0.21 2.87
C VAL A 63 -8.68 -1.18 2.35
N LEU A 64 -9.06 -2.15 3.18
CA LEU A 64 -10.04 -3.18 2.83
C LEU A 64 -11.01 -3.35 3.98
N LYS A 65 -12.30 -3.43 3.67
CA LYS A 65 -13.29 -3.83 4.68
C LYS A 65 -13.22 -5.32 4.93
N ALA A 66 -13.69 -5.72 6.10
CA ALA A 66 -13.79 -7.13 6.45
C ALA A 66 -14.50 -7.89 5.34
N GLY A 67 -13.92 -8.98 4.89
CA GLY A 67 -14.49 -9.82 3.85
C GLY A 67 -14.13 -9.42 2.45
N ALA A 68 -13.51 -8.26 2.24
CA ALA A 68 -13.12 -7.84 0.90
C ALA A 68 -11.94 -8.66 0.40
N ARG A 69 -11.90 -8.91 -0.90
CA ARG A 69 -10.81 -9.64 -1.53
C ARG A 69 -10.31 -8.88 -2.74
N LEU A 70 -9.02 -8.93 -2.92
CA LEU A 70 -8.39 -8.51 -4.16
C LEU A 70 -8.10 -9.79 -4.92
N GLY A 71 -8.65 -9.91 -6.15
CA GLY A 71 -8.49 -11.12 -6.92
C GLY A 71 -7.03 -11.43 -7.24
N GLU A 72 -6.79 -12.65 -7.69
CA GLU A 72 -5.44 -13.07 -8.01
C GLU A 72 -4.81 -12.18 -9.07
N HIS A 73 -3.60 -11.77 -8.82
CA HIS A 73 -2.82 -10.97 -9.75
C HIS A 73 -1.34 -11.18 -9.44
N LYS A 74 -0.49 -10.62 -10.28
CA LYS A 74 0.95 -10.70 -10.09
C LYS A 74 1.57 -9.38 -10.50
N ALA A 75 2.65 -9.04 -9.83
CA ALA A 75 3.34 -7.79 -10.09
C ALA A 75 4.60 -8.06 -10.90
N ALA A 76 4.96 -7.09 -11.74
CA ALA A 76 6.16 -7.22 -12.55
C ALA A 76 7.44 -7.06 -11.73
N GLY A 77 7.36 -6.40 -10.59
CA GLY A 77 8.51 -6.21 -9.70
C GLY A 77 8.42 -7.07 -8.47
N ARG A 78 9.46 -7.02 -7.66
CA ARG A 78 9.42 -7.60 -6.33
C ARG A 78 8.51 -6.77 -5.47
N ILE A 79 7.79 -7.40 -4.57
CA ILE A 79 6.87 -6.66 -3.71
C ILE A 79 7.07 -7.07 -2.25
N SER A 80 6.70 -6.16 -1.37
CA SER A 80 6.45 -6.51 0.01
C SER A 80 5.07 -5.99 0.39
N VAL A 81 4.38 -6.74 1.21
CA VAL A 81 3.06 -6.39 1.72
C VAL A 81 3.18 -6.39 3.24
N GLN A 82 2.94 -5.25 3.85
CA GLN A 82 3.01 -5.11 5.31
C GLN A 82 1.63 -4.75 5.82
N ALA A 83 1.08 -5.60 6.69
CA ALA A 83 -0.18 -5.30 7.34
C ALA A 83 0.07 -4.20 8.38
N VAL A 84 -0.67 -3.10 8.26
CA VAL A 84 -0.51 -1.95 9.14
C VAL A 84 -1.54 -1.99 10.26
N VAL A 85 -2.80 -2.23 9.90
CA VAL A 85 -3.87 -2.41 10.90
C VAL A 85 -4.72 -3.56 10.43
N GLY A 86 -5.40 -4.21 11.35
CA GLY A 86 -6.31 -5.29 11.05
C GLY A 86 -5.60 -6.60 10.82
N HIS A 87 -6.16 -7.41 9.93
CA HIS A 87 -5.69 -8.78 9.72
C HIS A 87 -6.03 -9.18 8.29
N ILE A 88 -5.02 -9.41 7.48
CA ILE A 88 -5.22 -9.89 6.12
C ILE A 88 -4.61 -11.27 5.97
N GLN A 89 -5.05 -11.99 4.95
CA GLN A 89 -4.44 -13.24 4.53
C GLN A 89 -4.06 -13.12 3.08
N MET A 90 -2.93 -13.69 2.71
CA MET A 90 -2.51 -13.73 1.32
C MET A 90 -2.44 -15.19 0.88
N HIS A 91 -2.98 -15.46 -0.29
CA HIS A 91 -2.96 -16.77 -0.89
C HIS A 91 -1.90 -16.77 -1.98
N VAL A 92 -0.89 -17.61 -1.83
CA VAL A 92 0.26 -17.65 -2.72
C VAL A 92 0.61 -19.09 -2.97
N GLU A 93 0.53 -19.51 -4.23
CA GLU A 93 0.95 -20.86 -4.63
C GLU A 93 0.32 -21.96 -3.78
N GLY A 94 -0.98 -21.84 -3.53
CA GLY A 94 -1.72 -22.83 -2.78
C GLY A 94 -1.52 -22.77 -1.27
N LYS A 95 -0.76 -21.80 -0.79
CA LYS A 95 -0.53 -21.62 0.65
C LYS A 95 -1.22 -20.35 1.13
N VAL A 96 -1.56 -20.35 2.41
CA VAL A 96 -2.17 -19.21 3.07
C VAL A 96 -1.16 -18.61 4.02
N PHE A 97 -0.88 -17.33 3.86
CA PHE A 97 0.01 -16.60 4.76
C PHE A 97 -0.82 -15.63 5.57
N ASP A 98 -0.75 -15.78 6.88
CA ASP A 98 -1.53 -15.01 7.82
C ASP A 98 -0.75 -13.76 8.20
N LEU A 99 -1.36 -12.59 7.97
CA LEU A 99 -0.67 -11.32 8.19
C LEU A 99 -1.50 -10.42 9.08
N PRO A 100 -1.46 -10.65 10.39
CA PRO A 100 -2.03 -9.66 11.30
C PRO A 100 -1.14 -8.41 11.32
N ALA A 101 -1.66 -7.33 11.87
CA ALA A 101 -0.93 -6.05 11.90
C ALA A 101 0.51 -6.25 12.36
N GLY A 102 1.43 -5.65 11.64
CA GLY A 102 2.85 -5.73 11.95
C GLY A 102 3.59 -6.84 11.20
N HIS A 103 2.88 -7.71 10.49
CA HIS A 103 3.51 -8.78 9.71
C HIS A 103 3.78 -8.33 8.29
N LEU A 104 4.81 -8.89 7.69
CA LEU A 104 5.23 -8.55 6.34
C LEU A 104 5.50 -9.81 5.54
N LEU A 105 5.07 -9.80 4.28
CA LEU A 105 5.35 -10.87 3.33
C LEU A 105 6.03 -10.25 2.11
N ALA A 106 7.11 -10.86 1.64
CA ALA A 106 7.80 -10.40 0.45
C ALA A 106 7.74 -11.48 -0.62
N LEU A 107 7.52 -11.07 -1.86
CA LEU A 107 7.42 -11.99 -2.99
C LEU A 107 8.34 -11.56 -4.12
N GLU A 108 8.91 -12.55 -4.77
CA GLU A 108 9.61 -12.32 -6.03
C GLU A 108 8.62 -11.88 -7.09
N ARG A 109 9.15 -11.34 -8.19
CA ARG A 109 8.33 -10.86 -9.29
C ARG A 109 7.51 -11.98 -9.90
N ALA A 110 6.35 -11.62 -10.40
CA ALA A 110 5.50 -12.50 -11.19
C ALA A 110 4.91 -13.70 -10.45
N ILE A 111 4.91 -13.68 -9.13
CA ILE A 111 4.27 -14.75 -8.36
C ILE A 111 2.80 -14.38 -8.14
N PRO A 112 1.87 -15.19 -8.63
CA PRO A 112 0.44 -14.88 -8.45
C PRO A 112 0.06 -14.93 -6.97
N HIS A 113 -0.79 -14.00 -6.59
CA HIS A 113 -1.22 -13.89 -5.20
C HIS A 113 -2.57 -13.18 -5.13
N ASP A 114 -3.30 -13.41 -4.05
CA ASP A 114 -4.49 -12.62 -3.75
C ASP A 114 -4.45 -12.24 -2.27
N VAL A 115 -5.30 -11.28 -1.92
CA VAL A 115 -5.38 -10.76 -0.55
C VAL A 115 -6.82 -10.79 -0.12
N GLU A 116 -7.04 -11.20 1.13
CA GLU A 116 -8.36 -11.20 1.72
C GLU A 116 -8.27 -10.55 3.09
N ALA A 117 -9.23 -9.67 3.41
CA ALA A 117 -9.27 -9.01 4.72
C ALA A 117 -10.19 -9.80 5.63
N LEU A 118 -9.69 -10.20 6.79
CA LEU A 118 -10.51 -10.89 7.79
C LEU A 118 -11.24 -9.91 8.68
N GLU A 119 -10.76 -8.69 8.76
CA GLU A 119 -11.41 -7.59 9.44
C GLU A 119 -11.02 -6.32 8.69
N ASP A 120 -11.59 -5.19 9.06
CA ASP A 120 -11.22 -3.93 8.42
C ASP A 120 -9.71 -3.75 8.57
N SER A 121 -9.03 -3.60 7.45
CA SER A 121 -7.58 -3.68 7.41
C SER A 121 -6.97 -2.63 6.51
N ALA A 122 -5.68 -2.41 6.71
CA ALA A 122 -4.89 -1.59 5.81
C ALA A 122 -3.53 -2.24 5.67
N PHE A 123 -3.00 -2.21 4.45
CA PHE A 123 -1.66 -2.71 4.22
C PHE A 123 -0.88 -1.77 3.31
N LEU A 124 0.43 -1.86 3.43
CA LEU A 124 1.35 -1.07 2.64
C LEU A 124 2.01 -1.99 1.63
N LEU A 125 1.83 -1.67 0.36
CA LEU A 125 2.44 -2.43 -0.72
C LEU A 125 3.61 -1.64 -1.25
N THR A 126 4.78 -2.27 -1.28
CA THR A 126 5.97 -1.65 -1.87
C THR A 126 6.38 -2.50 -3.07
N ILE A 127 6.61 -1.85 -4.20
CA ILE A 127 6.99 -2.51 -5.44
C ILE A 127 8.33 -1.96 -5.90
N ALA A 128 9.26 -2.86 -6.21
CA ALA A 128 10.56 -2.49 -6.75
C ALA A 128 10.75 -3.17 -8.10
N TRP A 129 11.05 -2.40 -9.12
CA TRP A 129 11.32 -2.89 -10.47
C TRP A 129 12.82 -2.80 -10.73
N PRO A 130 13.52 -3.91 -10.54
CA PRO A 130 14.95 -3.86 -10.83
C PRO A 130 15.15 -3.72 -12.31
N GLU A 131 16.25 -3.22 -12.69
CA GLU A 131 16.65 -3.23 -14.07
C GLU A 131 16.01 -2.19 -14.93
N ALA A 132 14.89 -1.63 -14.53
CA ALA A 132 14.30 -0.61 -15.35
C ALA A 132 15.33 0.45 -15.66
N ALA A 133 16.09 0.82 -14.66
CA ALA A 133 17.08 1.87 -14.83
C ALA A 133 18.27 1.39 -15.60
N THR A 134 18.50 0.10 -15.65
CA THR A 134 19.67 -0.42 -16.30
C THR A 134 19.41 -0.86 -17.72
N LYS A 135 18.23 -0.62 -18.18
CA LYS A 135 17.92 -0.95 -19.55
C LYS A 135 18.61 -0.01 -20.45
N ALA A 136 19.72 0.13 -20.45
CA ALA A 136 20.40 1.09 -21.28
C ALA A 136 20.37 0.69 -22.75
#